data_c58d63f13f014bc9791ada3cab854b01
#
_entry.id   c58d63f13f014bc9791ada3cab854b01
#
_cell.length_a   1.000
_cell.length_b   1.000
_cell.length_c   1.000
_cell.angle_alpha   90.00
_cell.angle_beta   90.00
_cell.angle_gamma   90.00
#
_symmetry.space_group_name_H-M   'P 1'
#
loop_
_entity.id
_entity.type
_entity.pdbx_description
1 polymer ?
#
loop_
_entity_poly.entity_id
_entity_poly.type
_entity_poly.pdbx_seq_one_letter_code
_entity_poly.pdbx_strand_id
1 'polypeptide(L)'
;MNPMWKTIITRGSSINYLIVGEGPVAFFIHGFAENHSIWESQINELSTQYCCIVPDLFGSGKSNSLHDSTIESIDDLARCMYEILEAEKVKKAVVFGHSMGGYIAMAFAALFPKSLYGIGLIHSTSYADSEEKKTMRRKIMRYWEIHGSKETQKNSVPGLFAEQNRNMPQVKTQIAIAENIRTEDMMGYYALMIDRPDRSQILKEIKVPVLMVAGKLDPAIPYEQSIAQSIIPDNCEIHLLQKSGHMGMIEEKIKINQILTDFMTRILER
;
A
#
# COMPACT_ATOMS: atom_id res chain seq x y z
N MET A 1 -17.48 -7.27 -14.72
CA MET A 1 -17.65 -5.86 -15.21
C MET A 1 -16.36 -5.38 -15.85
N ASN A 2 -16.46 -4.51 -16.87
CA ASN A 2 -15.24 -3.99 -17.50
C ASN A 2 -14.54 -2.99 -16.55
N PRO A 3 -13.23 -3.09 -16.38
CA PRO A 3 -12.45 -2.13 -15.60
C PRO A 3 -12.58 -0.72 -16.20
N MET A 4 -12.81 0.27 -15.35
CA MET A 4 -12.96 1.67 -15.74
C MET A 4 -11.87 2.52 -15.10
N TRP A 5 -11.11 3.24 -15.92
CA TRP A 5 -10.15 4.23 -15.45
C TRP A 5 -10.83 5.59 -15.29
N LYS A 6 -10.56 6.23 -14.16
CA LYS A 6 -10.96 7.61 -13.86
C LYS A 6 -9.78 8.44 -13.40
N THR A 7 -9.96 9.74 -13.41
CA THR A 7 -8.95 10.73 -13.02
C THR A 7 -9.59 11.79 -12.14
N ILE A 8 -8.91 12.18 -11.07
CA ILE A 8 -9.21 13.41 -10.33
C ILE A 8 -8.00 14.34 -10.35
N ILE A 9 -8.27 15.64 -10.19
CA ILE A 9 -7.24 16.64 -9.93
C ILE A 9 -7.23 16.90 -8.42
N THR A 10 -6.10 16.67 -7.80
CA THR A 10 -5.88 16.86 -6.37
C THR A 10 -4.45 17.34 -6.13
N ARG A 11 -4.23 18.19 -5.14
CA ARG A 11 -2.89 18.72 -4.82
C ARG A 11 -2.14 19.30 -6.04
N GLY A 12 -2.87 19.95 -6.95
CA GLY A 12 -2.31 20.60 -8.15
C GLY A 12 -1.93 19.64 -9.28
N SER A 13 -2.16 18.33 -9.14
CA SER A 13 -1.76 17.33 -10.13
C SER A 13 -2.85 16.26 -10.31
N SER A 14 -2.72 15.39 -11.32
CA SER A 14 -3.70 14.35 -11.61
C SER A 14 -3.32 13.02 -10.98
N ILE A 15 -4.31 12.38 -10.35
CA ILE A 15 -4.24 11.00 -9.89
C ILE A 15 -5.23 10.14 -10.66
N ASN A 16 -4.77 9.00 -11.17
CA ASN A 16 -5.58 8.05 -11.90
C ASN A 16 -5.91 6.85 -11.01
N TYR A 17 -7.11 6.31 -11.14
CA TYR A 17 -7.53 5.14 -10.39
C TYR A 17 -8.43 4.24 -11.21
N LEU A 18 -8.32 2.95 -10.92
CA LEU A 18 -9.12 1.90 -11.53
C LEU A 18 -10.33 1.62 -10.65
N ILE A 19 -11.52 1.44 -11.28
CA ILE A 19 -12.72 0.92 -10.63
C ILE A 19 -13.13 -0.37 -11.32
N VAL A 20 -13.38 -1.42 -10.52
CA VAL A 20 -13.87 -2.71 -11.02
C VAL A 20 -14.86 -3.29 -10.01
N GLY A 21 -15.97 -3.84 -10.48
CA GLY A 21 -16.98 -4.45 -9.63
C GLY A 21 -18.04 -3.45 -9.14
N GLU A 22 -18.97 -3.95 -8.33
CA GLU A 22 -20.07 -3.18 -7.70
C GLU A 22 -20.22 -3.63 -6.24
N GLY A 23 -20.95 -2.83 -5.45
CA GLY A 23 -21.21 -3.15 -4.05
C GLY A 23 -20.36 -2.37 -3.06
N PRO A 24 -20.15 -2.89 -1.83
CA PRO A 24 -19.31 -2.25 -0.83
C PRO A 24 -17.87 -2.10 -1.33
N VAL A 25 -17.21 -0.99 -0.93
CA VAL A 25 -15.91 -0.63 -1.49
C VAL A 25 -14.75 -1.29 -0.75
N ALA A 26 -13.90 -1.99 -1.50
CA ALA A 26 -12.54 -2.38 -1.17
C ALA A 26 -11.56 -1.39 -1.84
N PHE A 27 -10.88 -0.58 -1.05
CA PHE A 27 -9.96 0.45 -1.51
C PHE A 27 -8.51 -0.03 -1.32
N PHE A 28 -7.74 -0.12 -2.40
CA PHE A 28 -6.40 -0.72 -2.39
C PHE A 28 -5.31 0.32 -2.67
N ILE A 29 -4.36 0.48 -1.76
CA ILE A 29 -3.25 1.41 -1.88
C ILE A 29 -1.95 0.61 -2.03
N HIS A 30 -1.26 0.80 -3.16
CA HIS A 30 0.02 0.12 -3.43
C HIS A 30 1.19 0.73 -2.65
N GLY A 31 2.33 0.03 -2.63
CA GLY A 31 3.53 0.44 -1.93
C GLY A 31 4.49 1.32 -2.77
N PHE A 32 5.69 1.50 -2.23
CA PHE A 32 6.78 2.22 -2.88
C PHE A 32 7.30 1.45 -4.09
N ALA A 33 7.53 2.16 -5.17
CA ALA A 33 8.03 1.60 -6.44
C ALA A 33 7.09 0.58 -7.12
N GLU A 34 5.79 0.71 -6.87
CA GLU A 34 4.72 -0.15 -7.40
C GLU A 34 3.68 0.68 -8.17
N ASN A 35 2.63 0.02 -8.65
CA ASN A 35 1.41 0.62 -9.17
C ASN A 35 0.20 -0.30 -8.87
N HIS A 36 -0.99 0.06 -9.36
CA HIS A 36 -2.23 -0.71 -9.18
C HIS A 36 -2.09 -2.21 -9.48
N SER A 37 -1.21 -2.61 -10.41
CA SER A 37 -1.11 -4.01 -10.87
C SER A 37 -0.59 -4.98 -9.80
N ILE A 38 0.00 -4.48 -8.70
CA ILE A 38 0.36 -5.31 -7.55
C ILE A 38 -0.86 -6.04 -6.96
N TRP A 39 -2.05 -5.47 -7.14
CA TRP A 39 -3.33 -5.97 -6.65
C TRP A 39 -4.14 -6.75 -7.69
N GLU A 40 -3.59 -7.02 -8.89
CA GLU A 40 -4.34 -7.64 -10.00
C GLU A 40 -5.08 -8.92 -9.59
N SER A 41 -4.42 -9.82 -8.85
CA SER A 41 -5.05 -11.06 -8.39
C SER A 41 -6.19 -10.81 -7.41
N GLN A 42 -6.03 -9.83 -6.51
CA GLN A 42 -7.02 -9.44 -5.50
C GLN A 42 -8.21 -8.74 -6.15
N ILE A 43 -7.95 -7.86 -7.11
CA ILE A 43 -9.00 -7.18 -7.90
C ILE A 43 -9.86 -8.21 -8.64
N ASN A 44 -9.23 -9.16 -9.34
CA ASN A 44 -9.94 -10.18 -10.12
C ASN A 44 -10.85 -11.06 -9.24
N GLU A 45 -10.44 -11.36 -8.02
CA GLU A 45 -11.24 -12.13 -7.07
C GLU A 45 -12.36 -11.31 -6.45
N LEU A 46 -11.98 -10.18 -5.80
CA LEU A 46 -12.91 -9.39 -4.99
C LEU A 46 -13.94 -8.64 -5.84
N SER A 47 -13.61 -8.25 -7.07
CA SER A 47 -14.54 -7.51 -7.95
C SER A 47 -15.77 -8.31 -8.36
N THR A 48 -15.81 -9.60 -8.08
CA THR A 48 -17.00 -10.43 -8.28
C THR A 48 -18.13 -10.12 -7.27
N GLN A 49 -17.80 -9.53 -6.13
CA GLN A 49 -18.72 -9.27 -5.01
C GLN A 49 -18.62 -7.84 -4.46
N TYR A 50 -17.51 -7.14 -4.72
CA TYR A 50 -17.19 -5.84 -4.15
C TYR A 50 -16.76 -4.85 -5.24
N CYS A 51 -16.91 -3.56 -4.96
CA CYS A 51 -16.35 -2.51 -5.80
C CYS A 51 -14.88 -2.27 -5.40
N CYS A 52 -13.95 -2.67 -6.24
CA CYS A 52 -12.53 -2.41 -6.04
C CYS A 52 -12.16 -1.04 -6.60
N ILE A 53 -11.61 -0.15 -5.77
CA ILE A 53 -11.03 1.14 -6.18
C ILE A 53 -9.53 1.09 -5.92
N VAL A 54 -8.73 1.30 -6.96
CA VAL A 54 -7.28 1.09 -6.92
C VAL A 54 -6.55 2.25 -7.59
N PRO A 55 -6.09 3.26 -6.84
CA PRO A 55 -5.31 4.36 -7.39
C PRO A 55 -3.90 3.91 -7.80
N ASP A 56 -3.38 4.57 -8.84
CA ASP A 56 -1.94 4.73 -9.03
C ASP A 56 -1.52 5.96 -8.23
N LEU A 57 -0.62 5.82 -7.27
CA LEU A 57 -0.08 6.96 -6.53
C LEU A 57 0.72 7.87 -7.47
N PHE A 58 0.94 9.13 -7.09
CA PHE A 58 1.72 10.05 -7.91
C PHE A 58 3.07 9.46 -8.34
N GLY A 59 3.48 9.72 -9.59
CA GLY A 59 4.70 9.16 -10.18
C GLY A 59 4.62 7.68 -10.54
N SER A 60 3.49 7.02 -10.28
CA SER A 60 3.28 5.59 -10.59
C SER A 60 2.18 5.39 -11.63
N GLY A 61 2.30 4.32 -12.42
CA GLY A 61 1.29 3.88 -13.36
C GLY A 61 0.85 4.99 -14.33
N LYS A 62 -0.42 5.42 -14.21
CA LYS A 62 -1.01 6.45 -15.08
C LYS A 62 -1.08 7.84 -14.42
N SER A 63 -0.70 7.96 -13.16
CA SER A 63 -0.75 9.23 -12.42
C SER A 63 0.43 10.13 -12.75
N ASN A 64 0.21 11.44 -12.64
CA ASN A 64 1.28 12.42 -12.84
C ASN A 64 2.37 12.30 -11.76
N SER A 65 3.52 12.90 -12.02
CA SER A 65 4.66 12.92 -11.10
C SER A 65 4.29 13.49 -9.72
N LEU A 66 4.87 12.91 -8.69
CA LEU A 66 4.80 13.46 -7.32
C LEU A 66 5.43 14.85 -7.26
N HIS A 67 6.50 15.07 -8.02
CA HIS A 67 7.18 16.36 -8.10
C HIS A 67 6.30 17.49 -8.67
N ASP A 68 5.31 17.16 -9.50
CA ASP A 68 4.36 18.12 -10.06
C ASP A 68 3.15 18.39 -9.14
N SER A 69 3.18 17.89 -7.91
CA SER A 69 2.13 18.05 -6.90
C SER A 69 2.59 18.88 -5.70
N THR A 70 1.64 19.30 -4.86
CA THR A 70 1.91 19.96 -3.58
C THR A 70 1.88 18.99 -2.40
N ILE A 71 2.30 17.74 -2.62
CA ILE A 71 2.37 16.71 -1.57
C ILE A 71 3.65 16.91 -0.75
N GLU A 72 3.47 17.11 0.56
CA GLU A 72 4.56 17.32 1.51
C GLU A 72 4.59 16.28 2.64
N SER A 73 3.56 15.42 2.72
CA SER A 73 3.43 14.41 3.77
C SER A 73 2.66 13.17 3.34
N ILE A 74 2.81 12.09 4.10
CA ILE A 74 1.95 10.89 3.98
C ILE A 74 0.47 11.25 4.25
N ASP A 75 0.22 12.26 5.07
CA ASP A 75 -1.14 12.75 5.34
C ASP A 75 -1.78 13.39 4.12
N ASP A 76 -1.02 14.08 3.28
CA ASP A 76 -1.53 14.63 2.04
C ASP A 76 -1.90 13.52 1.04
N LEU A 77 -1.12 12.44 0.97
CA LEU A 77 -1.50 11.26 0.18
C LEU A 77 -2.81 10.65 0.71
N ALA A 78 -2.97 10.56 2.02
CA ALA A 78 -4.21 10.06 2.62
C ALA A 78 -5.43 10.96 2.30
N ARG A 79 -5.24 12.29 2.25
CA ARG A 79 -6.29 13.23 1.80
C ARG A 79 -6.67 13.00 0.34
N CYS A 80 -5.69 12.77 -0.54
CA CYS A 80 -5.97 12.42 -1.93
C CYS A 80 -6.79 11.13 -2.05
N MET A 81 -6.50 10.12 -1.22
CA MET A 81 -7.30 8.87 -1.19
C MET A 81 -8.73 9.14 -0.74
N TYR A 82 -8.92 10.02 0.24
CA TYR A 82 -10.26 10.44 0.68
C TYR A 82 -11.01 11.21 -0.42
N GLU A 83 -10.35 12.11 -1.14
CA GLU A 83 -10.93 12.86 -2.26
C GLU A 83 -11.39 11.94 -3.41
N ILE A 84 -10.72 10.79 -3.62
CA ILE A 84 -11.21 9.75 -4.55
C ILE A 84 -12.55 9.18 -4.07
N LEU A 85 -12.66 8.84 -2.77
CA LEU A 85 -13.91 8.33 -2.21
C LEU A 85 -15.04 9.36 -2.29
N GLU A 86 -14.74 10.65 -2.06
CA GLU A 86 -15.72 11.73 -2.23
C GLU A 86 -16.19 11.87 -3.69
N ALA A 87 -15.26 11.82 -4.66
CA ALA A 87 -15.59 11.87 -6.09
C ALA A 87 -16.50 10.72 -6.52
N GLU A 88 -16.33 9.53 -5.92
CA GLU A 88 -17.16 8.35 -6.15
C GLU A 88 -18.41 8.30 -5.22
N LYS A 89 -18.61 9.32 -4.38
CA LYS A 89 -19.73 9.40 -3.40
C LYS A 89 -19.75 8.22 -2.43
N VAL A 90 -18.59 7.68 -2.14
CA VAL A 90 -18.38 6.56 -1.21
C VAL A 90 -18.23 7.10 0.20
N LYS A 91 -19.17 6.79 1.08
CA LYS A 91 -19.14 7.25 2.48
C LYS A 91 -18.16 6.47 3.34
N LYS A 92 -18.05 5.17 3.09
CA LYS A 92 -17.14 4.26 3.84
C LYS A 92 -16.58 3.19 2.93
N ALA A 93 -15.35 2.80 3.21
CA ALA A 93 -14.64 1.72 2.53
C ALA A 93 -13.89 0.83 3.53
N VAL A 94 -13.50 -0.37 3.09
CA VAL A 94 -12.41 -1.11 3.70
C VAL A 94 -11.14 -0.71 2.97
N VAL A 95 -10.15 -0.19 3.70
CA VAL A 95 -8.91 0.34 3.10
C VAL A 95 -7.77 -0.66 3.33
N PHE A 96 -7.22 -1.21 2.28
CA PHE A 96 -6.06 -2.08 2.29
C PHE A 96 -4.84 -1.35 1.78
N GLY A 97 -3.74 -1.37 2.53
CA GLY A 97 -2.48 -0.75 2.13
C GLY A 97 -1.32 -1.75 2.18
N HIS A 98 -0.59 -1.87 1.07
CA HIS A 98 0.66 -2.63 1.02
C HIS A 98 1.85 -1.74 1.37
N SER A 99 2.72 -2.18 2.28
CA SER A 99 3.97 -1.49 2.59
C SER A 99 3.77 0.01 2.85
N MET A 100 4.32 0.92 2.05
CA MET A 100 4.07 2.37 2.11
C MET A 100 2.57 2.69 1.99
N GLY A 101 1.80 1.94 1.21
CA GLY A 101 0.33 2.09 1.15
C GLY A 101 -0.34 1.86 2.50
N GLY A 102 0.23 1.02 3.37
CA GLY A 102 -0.23 0.86 4.74
C GLY A 102 0.08 2.08 5.62
N TYR A 103 1.17 2.81 5.38
CA TYR A 103 1.43 4.09 6.05
C TYR A 103 0.36 5.13 5.68
N ILE A 104 -0.03 5.15 4.38
CA ILE A 104 -1.10 6.01 3.89
C ILE A 104 -2.45 5.58 4.49
N ALA A 105 -2.74 4.27 4.58
CA ALA A 105 -3.94 3.76 5.20
C ALA A 105 -4.04 4.12 6.70
N MET A 106 -2.92 4.07 7.44
CA MET A 106 -2.87 4.54 8.84
C MET A 106 -3.07 6.05 8.97
N ALA A 107 -2.54 6.85 8.03
CA ALA A 107 -2.82 8.29 7.96
C ALA A 107 -4.29 8.54 7.65
N PHE A 108 -4.88 7.77 6.73
CA PHE A 108 -6.32 7.83 6.43
C PHE A 108 -7.16 7.51 7.67
N ALA A 109 -6.80 6.48 8.44
CA ALA A 109 -7.51 6.14 9.67
C ALA A 109 -7.43 7.25 10.73
N ALA A 110 -6.30 7.96 10.80
CA ALA A 110 -6.15 9.10 11.71
C ALA A 110 -7.02 10.29 11.31
N LEU A 111 -7.09 10.59 10.01
CA LEU A 111 -7.76 11.78 9.49
C LEU A 111 -9.26 11.57 9.24
N PHE A 112 -9.65 10.37 8.79
CA PHE A 112 -11.00 10.05 8.33
C PHE A 112 -11.57 8.77 8.96
N PRO A 113 -11.54 8.61 10.30
CA PRO A 113 -11.95 7.35 10.96
C PRO A 113 -13.40 6.97 10.69
N LYS A 114 -14.26 7.97 10.40
CA LYS A 114 -15.69 7.74 10.09
C LYS A 114 -15.93 7.18 8.69
N SER A 115 -14.93 7.23 7.82
CA SER A 115 -15.00 6.73 6.44
C SER A 115 -14.47 5.29 6.28
N LEU A 116 -14.25 4.60 7.41
CA LEU A 116 -13.79 3.21 7.44
C LEU A 116 -14.90 2.25 7.86
N TYR A 117 -14.97 1.10 7.18
CA TYR A 117 -15.55 -0.14 7.68
C TYR A 117 -14.51 -1.03 8.34
N GLY A 118 -13.26 -0.99 7.87
CA GLY A 118 -12.12 -1.74 8.35
C GLY A 118 -10.83 -1.27 7.67
N ILE A 119 -9.69 -1.72 8.17
CA ILE A 119 -8.37 -1.41 7.62
C ILE A 119 -7.51 -2.66 7.53
N GLY A 120 -6.75 -2.83 6.45
CA GLY A 120 -5.80 -3.90 6.26
C GLY A 120 -4.38 -3.38 6.06
N LEU A 121 -3.45 -3.81 6.90
CA LEU A 121 -2.02 -3.58 6.79
C LEU A 121 -1.37 -4.83 6.18
N ILE A 122 -1.04 -4.76 4.90
CA ILE A 122 -0.48 -5.89 4.16
C ILE A 122 1.01 -5.67 4.01
N HIS A 123 1.84 -6.49 4.67
CA HIS A 123 3.28 -6.33 4.76
C HIS A 123 3.68 -4.89 5.16
N SER A 124 3.04 -4.35 6.19
CA SER A 124 3.18 -2.95 6.59
C SER A 124 3.26 -2.79 8.10
N THR A 125 3.45 -1.55 8.55
CA THR A 125 3.62 -1.21 9.96
C THR A 125 3.01 0.17 10.26
N SER A 126 2.54 0.37 11.50
CA SER A 126 2.14 1.68 12.01
C SER A 126 3.31 2.50 12.58
N TYR A 127 4.48 1.88 12.78
CA TYR A 127 5.65 2.53 13.35
C TYR A 127 6.31 3.50 12.38
N ALA A 128 6.90 4.57 12.92
CA ALA A 128 7.86 5.40 12.19
C ALA A 128 9.10 4.59 11.78
N ASP A 129 9.88 5.10 10.83
CA ASP A 129 11.21 4.54 10.55
C ASP A 129 12.15 4.75 11.74
N SER A 130 12.96 3.74 12.06
CA SER A 130 14.07 3.90 13.00
C SER A 130 15.12 4.88 12.44
N GLU A 131 15.96 5.45 13.30
CA GLU A 131 17.02 6.36 12.85
C GLU A 131 18.01 5.69 11.89
N GLU A 132 18.26 4.38 12.07
CA GLU A 132 19.07 3.58 11.14
C GLU A 132 18.41 3.52 9.76
N LYS A 133 17.10 3.26 9.71
CA LYS A 133 16.33 3.17 8.46
C LYS A 133 16.25 4.54 7.76
N LYS A 134 16.04 5.62 8.51
CA LYS A 134 16.10 7.00 8.00
C LYS A 134 17.46 7.33 7.42
N THR A 135 18.53 6.96 8.14
CA THR A 135 19.93 7.17 7.70
C THR A 135 20.21 6.40 6.41
N MET A 136 19.76 5.15 6.33
CA MET A 136 19.89 4.34 5.11
C MET A 136 19.17 4.97 3.93
N ARG A 137 17.92 5.44 4.11
CA ARG A 137 17.18 6.12 3.04
C ARG A 137 17.90 7.38 2.56
N ARG A 138 18.43 8.22 3.46
CA ARG A 138 19.21 9.42 3.09
C ARG A 138 20.47 9.07 2.30
N LYS A 139 21.16 7.97 2.64
CA LYS A 139 22.31 7.49 1.85
C LYS A 139 21.92 7.05 0.46
N ILE A 140 20.81 6.33 0.33
CA ILE A 140 20.28 5.88 -0.97
C ILE A 140 19.85 7.09 -1.82
N MET A 141 19.17 8.09 -1.25
CA MET A 141 18.80 9.32 -1.96
C MET A 141 20.02 10.05 -2.51
N ARG A 142 21.10 10.21 -1.72
CA ARG A 142 22.37 10.82 -2.21
C ARG A 142 23.00 10.02 -3.35
N TYR A 143 22.92 8.70 -3.29
CA TYR A 143 23.36 7.86 -4.39
C TYR A 143 22.54 8.10 -5.66
N TRP A 144 21.20 8.19 -5.51
CA TRP A 144 20.29 8.43 -6.64
C TRP A 144 20.43 9.81 -7.27
N GLU A 145 20.80 10.85 -6.52
CA GLU A 145 21.11 12.19 -7.04
C GLU A 145 22.22 12.13 -8.11
N ILE A 146 23.16 11.21 -7.97
CA ILE A 146 24.32 11.08 -8.85
C ILE A 146 24.09 10.04 -9.95
N HIS A 147 23.49 8.90 -9.61
CA HIS A 147 23.45 7.71 -10.47
C HIS A 147 22.05 7.35 -10.98
N GLY A 148 20.99 8.02 -10.47
CA GLY A 148 19.61 7.63 -10.72
C GLY A 148 19.18 6.40 -9.92
N SER A 149 17.88 6.07 -9.93
CA SER A 149 17.29 5.00 -9.12
C SER A 149 17.24 3.64 -9.81
N LYS A 150 17.26 3.58 -11.14
CA LYS A 150 16.95 2.37 -11.93
C LYS A 150 17.77 1.15 -11.57
N GLU A 151 19.10 1.29 -11.50
CA GLU A 151 19.97 0.16 -11.20
C GLU A 151 19.76 -0.36 -9.77
N THR A 152 19.52 0.56 -8.83
CA THR A 152 19.18 0.19 -7.44
C THR A 152 17.89 -0.61 -7.39
N GLN A 153 16.85 -0.21 -8.13
CA GLN A 153 15.57 -0.92 -8.18
C GLN A 153 15.73 -2.31 -8.79
N LYS A 154 16.43 -2.42 -9.91
CA LYS A 154 16.74 -3.70 -10.54
C LYS A 154 17.39 -4.70 -9.57
N ASN A 155 18.27 -4.22 -8.71
CA ASN A 155 19.01 -5.05 -7.77
C ASN A 155 18.22 -5.33 -6.47
N SER A 156 17.37 -4.39 -6.02
CA SER A 156 16.67 -4.50 -4.73
C SER A 156 15.32 -5.22 -4.83
N VAL A 157 14.56 -5.04 -5.93
CA VAL A 157 13.22 -5.64 -6.09
C VAL A 157 13.22 -7.16 -5.93
N PRO A 158 14.16 -7.95 -6.53
CA PRO A 158 14.18 -9.40 -6.30
C PRO A 158 14.37 -9.78 -4.82
N GLY A 159 15.07 -8.94 -4.06
CA GLY A 159 15.29 -9.15 -2.62
C GLY A 159 14.03 -9.01 -1.77
N LEU A 160 12.96 -8.39 -2.28
CA LEU A 160 11.67 -8.29 -1.61
C LEU A 160 10.88 -9.61 -1.62
N PHE A 161 11.17 -10.49 -2.58
CA PHE A 161 10.58 -11.82 -2.67
C PHE A 161 11.34 -12.82 -1.80
N ALA A 162 10.62 -13.80 -1.27
CA ALA A 162 11.26 -14.96 -0.65
C ALA A 162 12.21 -15.64 -1.65
N GLU A 163 13.32 -16.19 -1.18
CA GLU A 163 14.39 -16.72 -2.05
C GLU A 163 13.88 -17.70 -3.11
N GLN A 164 13.00 -18.62 -2.71
CA GLN A 164 12.40 -19.61 -3.63
C GLN A 164 11.49 -18.99 -4.70
N ASN A 165 11.04 -17.75 -4.52
CA ASN A 165 10.09 -17.05 -5.40
C ASN A 165 10.78 -16.01 -6.32
N ARG A 166 12.08 -15.76 -6.18
CA ARG A 166 12.83 -14.74 -6.96
C ARG A 166 12.88 -15.00 -8.46
N ASN A 167 12.58 -16.22 -8.89
CA ASN A 167 12.52 -16.60 -10.31
C ASN A 167 11.11 -16.52 -10.91
N MET A 168 10.10 -16.07 -10.16
CA MET A 168 8.76 -15.89 -10.69
C MET A 168 8.75 -14.81 -11.80
N PRO A 169 7.96 -15.01 -12.88
CA PRO A 169 7.85 -14.01 -13.96
C PRO A 169 7.48 -12.62 -13.45
N GLN A 170 6.66 -12.53 -12.41
CA GLN A 170 6.21 -11.30 -11.78
C GLN A 170 7.36 -10.44 -11.21
N VAL A 171 8.48 -11.06 -10.83
CA VAL A 171 9.67 -10.31 -10.38
C VAL A 171 10.17 -9.37 -11.48
N LYS A 172 10.23 -9.86 -12.74
CA LYS A 172 10.63 -9.04 -13.89
C LYS A 172 9.62 -7.91 -14.14
N THR A 173 8.34 -8.18 -13.99
CA THR A 173 7.28 -7.17 -14.11
C THR A 173 7.45 -6.08 -13.05
N GLN A 174 7.69 -6.44 -11.78
CA GLN A 174 7.90 -5.46 -10.71
C GLN A 174 9.19 -4.65 -10.91
N ILE A 175 10.27 -5.26 -11.40
CA ILE A 175 11.49 -4.52 -11.78
C ILE A 175 11.16 -3.49 -12.85
N ALA A 176 10.46 -3.87 -13.92
CA ALA A 176 10.12 -2.96 -15.01
C ALA A 176 9.22 -1.80 -14.54
N ILE A 177 8.27 -2.05 -13.63
CA ILE A 177 7.44 -1.01 -13.02
C ILE A 177 8.32 -0.03 -12.25
N ALA A 178 9.18 -0.53 -11.37
CA ALA A 178 10.04 0.29 -10.52
C ALA A 178 11.07 1.11 -11.33
N GLU A 179 11.63 0.55 -12.41
CA GLU A 179 12.56 1.24 -13.31
C GLU A 179 11.91 2.37 -14.12
N ASN A 180 10.59 2.34 -14.31
CA ASN A 180 9.84 3.37 -15.02
C ASN A 180 9.45 4.57 -14.16
N ILE A 181 9.57 4.48 -12.83
CA ILE A 181 9.31 5.61 -11.93
C ILE A 181 10.52 6.55 -11.97
N ARG A 182 10.25 7.84 -12.07
CA ARG A 182 11.30 8.88 -12.09
C ARG A 182 12.08 8.89 -10.77
N THR A 183 13.37 9.14 -10.86
CA THR A 183 14.24 9.21 -9.68
C THR A 183 13.76 10.27 -8.68
N GLU A 184 13.30 11.41 -9.17
CA GLU A 184 12.77 12.50 -8.34
C GLU A 184 11.53 12.06 -7.53
N ASP A 185 10.62 11.30 -8.15
CA ASP A 185 9.44 10.75 -7.47
C ASP A 185 9.85 9.73 -6.39
N MET A 186 10.82 8.87 -6.68
CA MET A 186 11.38 7.91 -5.72
C MET A 186 12.00 8.61 -4.51
N MET A 187 12.77 9.69 -4.75
CA MET A 187 13.36 10.51 -3.69
C MET A 187 12.30 11.23 -2.87
N GLY A 188 11.26 11.78 -3.52
CA GLY A 188 10.13 12.39 -2.86
C GLY A 188 9.45 11.42 -1.90
N TYR A 189 9.14 10.21 -2.34
CA TYR A 189 8.57 9.17 -1.46
C TYR A 189 9.49 8.78 -0.30
N TYR A 190 10.80 8.71 -0.52
CA TYR A 190 11.74 8.46 0.58
C TYR A 190 11.73 9.57 1.62
N ALA A 191 11.65 10.85 1.19
CA ALA A 191 11.49 11.98 2.09
C ALA A 191 10.20 11.85 2.92
N LEU A 192 9.04 11.61 2.27
CA LEU A 192 7.77 11.41 2.96
C LEU A 192 7.82 10.25 3.99
N MET A 193 8.49 9.16 3.65
CA MET A 193 8.63 8.02 4.57
C MET A 193 9.56 8.31 5.74
N ILE A 194 10.63 9.10 5.56
CA ILE A 194 11.54 9.53 6.63
C ILE A 194 10.80 10.38 7.66
N ASP A 195 9.93 11.28 7.20
CA ASP A 195 9.28 12.29 8.04
C ASP A 195 7.94 11.81 8.62
N ARG A 196 7.44 10.62 8.21
CA ARG A 196 6.16 10.12 8.72
C ARG A 196 6.20 9.88 10.23
N PRO A 197 5.16 10.28 10.96
CA PRO A 197 5.05 10.01 12.39
C PRO A 197 4.78 8.54 12.69
N ASP A 198 5.09 8.12 13.92
CA ASP A 198 4.58 6.89 14.50
C ASP A 198 3.06 6.98 14.69
N ARG A 199 2.33 5.93 14.29
CA ARG A 199 0.86 5.86 14.37
C ARG A 199 0.37 4.68 15.20
N SER A 200 1.20 4.14 16.08
CA SER A 200 0.79 3.07 16.99
C SER A 200 -0.35 3.52 17.94
N GLN A 201 -0.38 4.82 18.30
CA GLN A 201 -1.48 5.37 19.08
C GLN A 201 -2.81 5.36 18.29
N ILE A 202 -2.78 5.64 16.99
CA ILE A 202 -3.98 5.53 16.13
C ILE A 202 -4.46 4.09 16.05
N LEU A 203 -3.52 3.13 15.97
CA LEU A 203 -3.83 1.71 15.97
C LEU A 203 -4.53 1.26 17.28
N LYS A 204 -4.17 1.87 18.41
CA LYS A 204 -4.83 1.64 19.72
C LYS A 204 -6.22 2.27 19.78
N GLU A 205 -6.41 3.42 19.16
CA GLU A 205 -7.67 4.19 19.23
C GLU A 205 -8.70 3.76 18.20
N ILE A 206 -8.29 3.04 17.16
CA ILE A 206 -9.15 2.64 16.05
C ILE A 206 -10.32 1.77 16.53
N LYS A 207 -11.54 2.05 16.05
CA LYS A 207 -12.76 1.33 16.47
C LYS A 207 -13.31 0.38 15.41
N VAL A 208 -12.69 0.36 14.24
CA VAL A 208 -13.04 -0.59 13.18
C VAL A 208 -12.10 -1.81 13.22
N PRO A 209 -12.53 -2.96 12.68
CA PRO A 209 -11.66 -4.13 12.56
C PRO A 209 -10.36 -3.85 11.80
N VAL A 210 -9.26 -4.41 12.30
CA VAL A 210 -7.92 -4.34 11.71
C VAL A 210 -7.53 -5.73 11.21
N LEU A 211 -7.05 -5.78 9.98
CA LEU A 211 -6.40 -6.95 9.40
C LEU A 211 -4.89 -6.67 9.30
N MET A 212 -4.08 -7.61 9.75
CA MET A 212 -2.64 -7.61 9.50
C MET A 212 -2.22 -8.87 8.73
N VAL A 213 -1.48 -8.69 7.65
CA VAL A 213 -0.89 -9.80 6.89
C VAL A 213 0.61 -9.58 6.81
N ALA A 214 1.39 -10.56 7.23
CA ALA A 214 2.84 -10.50 7.27
C ALA A 214 3.46 -11.76 6.63
N GLY A 215 4.57 -11.57 5.91
CA GLY A 215 5.39 -12.65 5.39
C GLY A 215 6.45 -13.07 6.41
N LYS A 216 6.60 -14.36 6.65
CA LYS A 216 7.62 -14.87 7.57
C LYS A 216 9.05 -14.61 7.06
N LEU A 217 9.20 -14.43 5.75
CA LEU A 217 10.47 -14.20 5.08
C LEU A 217 10.60 -12.76 4.58
N ASP A 218 9.80 -11.83 5.11
CA ASP A 218 9.78 -10.42 4.71
C ASP A 218 11.05 -9.69 5.20
N PRO A 219 11.93 -9.21 4.29
CA PRO A 219 13.14 -8.51 4.67
C PRO A 219 12.91 -7.03 5.00
N ALA A 220 11.76 -6.46 4.62
CA ALA A 220 11.46 -5.04 4.78
C ALA A 220 10.69 -4.75 6.07
N ILE A 221 9.75 -5.62 6.43
CA ILE A 221 8.93 -5.54 7.65
C ILE A 221 9.03 -6.87 8.39
N PRO A 222 9.87 -6.98 9.42
CA PRO A 222 9.98 -8.19 10.23
C PRO A 222 8.62 -8.61 10.78
N TYR A 223 8.25 -9.88 10.59
CA TYR A 223 6.92 -10.38 11.01
C TYR A 223 6.68 -10.26 12.52
N GLU A 224 7.75 -10.25 13.33
CA GLU A 224 7.68 -10.00 14.77
C GLU A 224 7.10 -8.62 15.08
N GLN A 225 7.38 -7.61 14.24
CA GLN A 225 6.75 -6.29 14.38
C GLN A 225 5.25 -6.35 14.13
N SER A 226 4.81 -7.12 13.13
CA SER A 226 3.38 -7.29 12.84
C SER A 226 2.66 -8.02 13.98
N ILE A 227 3.28 -9.05 14.58
CA ILE A 227 2.77 -9.72 15.76
C ILE A 227 2.67 -8.74 16.95
N ALA A 228 3.73 -7.96 17.21
CA ALA A 228 3.72 -6.98 18.30
C ALA A 228 2.65 -5.90 18.12
N GLN A 229 2.34 -5.54 16.89
CA GLN A 229 1.31 -4.55 16.58
C GLN A 229 -0.12 -5.12 16.61
N SER A 230 -0.29 -6.42 16.33
CA SER A 230 -1.62 -7.04 16.26
C SER A 230 -2.35 -7.10 17.62
N ILE A 231 -1.63 -6.97 18.70
CA ILE A 231 -2.21 -6.93 20.06
C ILE A 231 -2.56 -5.52 20.54
N ILE A 232 -2.29 -4.49 19.74
CA ILE A 232 -2.55 -3.09 20.11
C ILE A 232 -4.02 -2.70 19.94
N PRO A 233 -4.70 -2.99 18.80
CA PRO A 233 -6.11 -2.65 18.62
C PRO A 233 -7.04 -3.68 19.29
N ASP A 234 -8.21 -3.21 19.74
CA ASP A 234 -9.23 -4.06 20.40
C ASP A 234 -9.75 -5.19 19.49
N ASN A 235 -9.75 -5.00 18.17
CA ASN A 235 -10.27 -5.94 17.19
C ASN A 235 -9.29 -6.09 16.03
N CYS A 236 -8.41 -7.07 16.12
CA CYS A 236 -7.40 -7.35 15.09
C CYS A 236 -7.36 -8.85 14.79
N GLU A 237 -7.20 -9.15 13.51
CA GLU A 237 -6.76 -10.47 13.08
C GLU A 237 -5.40 -10.37 12.38
N ILE A 238 -4.56 -11.36 12.59
CA ILE A 238 -3.24 -11.45 11.97
C ILE A 238 -3.08 -12.77 11.22
N HIS A 239 -2.56 -12.69 10.00
CA HIS A 239 -2.21 -13.84 9.17
C HIS A 239 -0.73 -13.83 8.84
N LEU A 240 -0.05 -14.96 9.12
CA LEU A 240 1.35 -15.16 8.77
C LEU A 240 1.46 -16.04 7.53
N LEU A 241 2.03 -15.48 6.46
CA LEU A 241 2.34 -16.18 5.22
C LEU A 241 3.70 -16.87 5.38
N GLN A 242 3.69 -18.21 5.37
CA GLN A 242 4.89 -18.98 5.71
C GLN A 242 5.95 -19.00 4.60
N LYS A 243 5.54 -18.74 3.34
CA LYS A 243 6.38 -18.86 2.15
C LYS A 243 6.61 -17.56 1.42
N SER A 244 6.13 -16.43 1.98
CA SER A 244 6.23 -15.10 1.38
C SER A 244 7.31 -14.26 2.02
N GLY A 245 7.99 -13.48 1.19
CA GLY A 245 8.73 -12.29 1.56
C GLY A 245 7.79 -11.09 1.73
N HIS A 246 8.14 -9.97 1.11
CA HIS A 246 7.36 -8.71 1.17
C HIS A 246 6.20 -8.65 0.17
N MET A 247 6.16 -9.55 -0.82
CA MET A 247 5.27 -9.49 -1.97
C MET A 247 4.17 -10.56 -1.92
N GLY A 248 3.57 -10.77 -0.73
CA GLY A 248 2.59 -11.84 -0.49
C GLY A 248 1.39 -11.83 -1.44
N MET A 249 0.97 -10.65 -1.96
CA MET A 249 -0.10 -10.51 -2.95
C MET A 249 0.21 -11.26 -4.24
N ILE A 250 1.49 -11.48 -4.52
CA ILE A 250 2.00 -12.23 -5.66
C ILE A 250 2.40 -13.65 -5.23
N GLU A 251 3.16 -13.77 -4.14
CA GLU A 251 3.82 -15.01 -3.73
C GLU A 251 2.85 -16.07 -3.19
N GLU A 252 1.86 -15.67 -2.41
CA GLU A 252 0.78 -16.53 -1.88
C GLU A 252 -0.61 -15.95 -2.23
N LYS A 253 -0.80 -15.55 -3.50
CA LYS A 253 -1.98 -14.81 -3.98
C LYS A 253 -3.31 -15.45 -3.61
N ILE A 254 -3.44 -16.78 -3.72
CA ILE A 254 -4.68 -17.50 -3.40
C ILE A 254 -5.03 -17.32 -1.91
N LYS A 255 -4.03 -17.40 -1.04
CA LYS A 255 -4.21 -17.24 0.40
C LYS A 255 -4.55 -15.81 0.77
N ILE A 256 -3.90 -14.83 0.14
CA ILE A 256 -4.24 -13.41 0.32
C ILE A 256 -5.67 -13.15 -0.16
N ASN A 257 -6.07 -13.66 -1.34
CA ASN A 257 -7.43 -13.50 -1.84
C ASN A 257 -8.46 -14.01 -0.82
N GLN A 258 -8.26 -15.23 -0.30
CA GLN A 258 -9.13 -15.81 0.72
C GLN A 258 -9.20 -14.94 1.98
N ILE A 259 -8.04 -14.51 2.52
CA ILE A 259 -7.96 -13.67 3.72
C ILE A 259 -8.74 -12.36 3.52
N LEU A 260 -8.54 -11.68 2.39
CA LEU A 260 -9.21 -10.41 2.12
C LEU A 260 -10.72 -10.60 1.92
N THR A 261 -11.14 -11.65 1.20
CA THR A 261 -12.56 -11.98 1.01
C THR A 261 -13.24 -12.29 2.36
N ASP A 262 -12.64 -13.13 3.19
CA ASP A 262 -13.19 -13.50 4.51
C ASP A 262 -13.27 -12.26 5.43
N PHE A 263 -12.27 -11.39 5.39
CA PHE A 263 -12.29 -10.14 6.16
C PHE A 263 -13.41 -9.23 5.70
N MET A 264 -13.56 -8.98 4.38
CA MET A 264 -14.63 -8.17 3.81
C MET A 264 -16.00 -8.71 4.19
N THR A 265 -16.25 -9.99 3.98
CA THR A 265 -17.52 -10.66 4.30
C THR A 265 -17.88 -10.48 5.76
N ARG A 266 -16.95 -10.81 6.68
CA ARG A 266 -17.21 -10.76 8.13
C ARG A 266 -17.53 -9.35 8.64
N ILE A 267 -16.96 -8.30 8.08
CA ILE A 267 -17.18 -6.92 8.56
C ILE A 267 -18.37 -6.24 7.91
N LEU A 268 -18.80 -6.70 6.73
CA LEU A 268 -19.91 -6.09 5.98
C LEU A 268 -21.26 -6.80 6.17
N GLU A 269 -21.26 -8.04 6.63
CA GLU A 269 -22.47 -8.81 6.95
C GLU A 269 -22.96 -8.62 8.41
N ARG A 270 -22.29 -7.74 9.17
CA ARG A 270 -22.70 -7.31 10.51
C ARG A 270 -23.59 -6.07 10.45
#